data_52620db745df94e301676db6cd3ba8e3
#
_entry.id   52620db745df94e301676db6cd3ba8e3
#
_cell.length_a   1.000
_cell.length_b   1.000
_cell.length_c   1.000
_cell.angle_alpha   90.00
_cell.angle_beta   90.00
_cell.angle_gamma   90.00
#
_symmetry.space_group_name_H-M   'P 1'
#
loop_
_entity.id
_entity.type
_entity.pdbx_description
1 polymer ?
#
loop_
_entity_poly.entity_id
_entity_poly.type
_entity_poly.pdbx_seq_one_letter_code
_entity_poly.pdbx_strand_id
1 'polypeptide(L)'
;MHSHDETPPFRFCPVCGSPLEPRVLKITEPKRLVCTNASCGFVFYLDPKIAVGTIIRIGERGRIVLVKRAIEPGYGKWVFPGGYVDRGEEITLAALREAREEAGLDVRLDHLINIYSYPGRAPVIIVYAATMISGELAVDDEGLEAREFDLDEIPWDDLAFRSTREALRDYIDGKVTAPAK
;
A
#
# COMPACT_ATOMS: atom_id res chain seq x y z
N MET A 1 -19.01 19.46 5.66
CA MET A 1 -19.99 18.37 5.73
C MET A 1 -20.11 17.80 4.32
N HIS A 2 -19.30 16.80 3.96
CA HIS A 2 -19.44 16.11 2.68
C HIS A 2 -20.27 14.86 2.96
N SER A 3 -21.51 14.87 2.46
CA SER A 3 -22.39 13.71 2.45
C SER A 3 -21.81 12.67 1.49
N HIS A 4 -21.17 11.66 2.04
CA HIS A 4 -20.82 10.44 1.31
C HIS A 4 -22.10 9.60 1.13
N ASP A 5 -23.01 10.09 0.31
CA ASP A 5 -24.14 9.31 -0.22
C ASP A 5 -23.72 8.69 -1.57
N GLU A 6 -22.53 8.08 -1.60
CA GLU A 6 -22.10 7.30 -2.73
C GLU A 6 -22.81 5.95 -2.67
N THR A 7 -23.68 5.72 -3.65
CA THR A 7 -24.29 4.41 -3.89
C THR A 7 -23.17 3.37 -3.90
N PRO A 8 -23.18 2.39 -3.00
CA PRO A 8 -22.07 1.43 -2.92
C PRO A 8 -21.91 0.72 -4.26
N PRO A 9 -20.67 0.48 -4.72
CA PRO A 9 -20.40 -0.08 -6.05
C PRO A 9 -20.94 -1.50 -6.22
N PHE A 10 -21.36 -2.14 -5.14
CA PHE A 10 -21.85 -3.51 -5.11
C PHE A 10 -23.38 -3.53 -5.00
N ARG A 11 -24.04 -4.09 -6.00
CA ARG A 11 -25.51 -4.16 -6.07
C ARG A 11 -26.05 -5.55 -5.79
N PHE A 12 -25.25 -6.58 -6.01
CA PHE A 12 -25.68 -7.98 -5.92
C PHE A 12 -24.82 -8.79 -4.97
N CYS A 13 -25.45 -9.73 -4.28
CA CYS A 13 -24.79 -10.64 -3.38
C CYS A 13 -23.87 -11.62 -4.13
N PRO A 14 -22.57 -11.72 -3.78
CA PRO A 14 -21.64 -12.62 -4.46
C PRO A 14 -21.92 -14.11 -4.17
N VAL A 15 -22.77 -14.41 -3.19
CA VAL A 15 -23.11 -15.78 -2.81
C VAL A 15 -24.34 -16.30 -3.57
N CYS A 16 -25.41 -15.51 -3.69
CA CYS A 16 -26.68 -15.98 -4.26
C CYS A 16 -27.26 -15.08 -5.37
N GLY A 17 -26.58 -14.01 -5.76
CA GLY A 17 -27.01 -13.11 -6.80
C GLY A 17 -28.18 -12.17 -6.45
N SER A 18 -28.77 -12.29 -5.25
CA SER A 18 -29.87 -11.41 -4.83
C SER A 18 -29.37 -9.98 -4.56
N PRO A 19 -30.24 -8.95 -4.62
CA PRO A 19 -29.85 -7.58 -4.34
C PRO A 19 -29.23 -7.41 -2.96
N LEU A 20 -28.30 -6.45 -2.83
CA LEU A 20 -27.74 -5.98 -1.55
C LEU A 20 -28.40 -4.65 -1.19
N GLU A 21 -28.78 -4.49 0.07
CA GLU A 21 -29.35 -3.26 0.62
C GLU A 21 -28.58 -2.76 1.84
N PRO A 22 -28.41 -1.43 2.00
CA PRO A 22 -27.80 -0.85 3.18
C PRO A 22 -28.68 -1.04 4.41
N ARG A 23 -28.18 -1.73 5.43
CA ARG A 23 -28.86 -1.94 6.73
C ARG A 23 -27.97 -1.55 7.90
N VAL A 24 -28.59 -1.04 8.96
CA VAL A 24 -27.93 -0.85 10.25
C VAL A 24 -28.02 -2.16 11.00
N LEU A 25 -26.88 -2.80 11.24
CA LEU A 25 -26.80 -4.04 12.02
C LEU A 25 -26.66 -3.76 13.51
N LYS A 26 -25.87 -2.72 13.84
CA LYS A 26 -25.72 -2.20 15.20
C LYS A 26 -25.74 -0.67 15.15
N ILE A 27 -26.33 -0.04 16.16
CA ILE A 27 -26.52 1.42 16.22
C ILE A 27 -25.19 2.18 16.15
N THR A 28 -24.12 1.60 16.67
CA THR A 28 -22.77 2.20 16.73
C THR A 28 -21.92 1.95 15.50
N GLU A 29 -22.41 1.16 14.54
CA GLU A 29 -21.66 0.79 13.32
C GLU A 29 -22.23 1.49 12.09
N PRO A 30 -21.41 1.71 11.07
CA PRO A 30 -21.91 2.20 9.77
C PRO A 30 -22.85 1.17 9.14
N LYS A 31 -23.73 1.65 8.25
CA LYS A 31 -24.58 0.76 7.45
C LYS A 31 -23.72 -0.24 6.67
N ARG A 32 -24.17 -1.50 6.65
CA ARG A 32 -23.55 -2.57 5.88
C ARG A 32 -24.48 -2.99 4.74
N LEU A 33 -23.91 -3.47 3.64
CA LEU A 33 -24.70 -4.07 2.56
C LEU A 33 -25.09 -5.48 2.99
N VAL A 34 -26.40 -5.75 3.07
CA VAL A 34 -26.95 -7.03 3.49
C VAL A 34 -27.75 -7.63 2.35
N CYS A 35 -27.61 -8.92 2.14
CA CYS A 35 -28.38 -9.65 1.15
C CYS A 35 -29.88 -9.61 1.50
N THR A 36 -30.71 -9.31 0.50
CA THR A 36 -32.18 -9.27 0.66
C THR A 36 -32.79 -10.66 0.78
N ASN A 37 -32.11 -11.68 0.33
CA ASN A 37 -32.56 -13.08 0.49
C ASN A 37 -32.33 -13.53 1.93
N ALA A 38 -33.41 -13.70 2.67
CA ALA A 38 -33.36 -14.08 4.09
C ALA A 38 -32.68 -15.44 4.33
N SER A 39 -32.73 -16.36 3.36
CA SER A 39 -32.08 -17.67 3.45
C SER A 39 -30.57 -17.63 3.22
N CYS A 40 -30.04 -16.53 2.68
CA CYS A 40 -28.62 -16.37 2.38
C CYS A 40 -27.83 -15.81 3.58
N GLY A 41 -28.38 -14.82 4.27
CA GLY A 41 -27.76 -14.21 5.46
C GLY A 41 -26.45 -13.47 5.21
N PHE A 42 -26.00 -13.28 3.95
CA PHE A 42 -24.72 -12.66 3.63
C PHE A 42 -24.69 -11.18 3.98
N VAL A 43 -23.66 -10.76 4.70
CA VAL A 43 -23.32 -9.37 4.98
C VAL A 43 -22.02 -9.02 4.28
N PHE A 44 -22.04 -7.98 3.46
CA PHE A 44 -20.86 -7.51 2.74
C PHE A 44 -20.06 -6.55 3.62
N TYR A 45 -18.85 -6.95 3.97
CA TYR A 45 -17.86 -6.08 4.62
C TYR A 45 -16.90 -5.58 3.54
N LEU A 46 -16.78 -4.28 3.42
CA LEU A 46 -15.80 -3.66 2.56
C LEU A 46 -14.52 -3.43 3.37
N ASP A 47 -13.55 -4.30 3.17
CA ASP A 47 -12.29 -4.24 3.87
C ASP A 47 -11.34 -3.22 3.22
N PRO A 48 -10.50 -2.51 4.01
CA PRO A 48 -9.46 -1.68 3.44
C PRO A 48 -8.44 -2.56 2.69
N LYS A 49 -7.96 -2.08 1.56
CA LYS A 49 -6.81 -2.72 0.90
C LYS A 49 -5.56 -2.50 1.74
N ILE A 50 -4.77 -3.53 1.91
CA ILE A 50 -3.45 -3.44 2.54
C ILE A 50 -2.41 -3.37 1.42
N ALA A 51 -1.54 -2.38 1.50
CA ALA A 51 -0.36 -2.26 0.65
C ALA A 51 0.89 -2.27 1.52
N VAL A 52 1.98 -2.74 0.97
CA VAL A 52 3.28 -2.74 1.63
C VAL A 52 4.30 -2.09 0.72
N GLY A 53 5.31 -1.45 1.30
CA GLY A 53 6.42 -0.89 0.55
C GLY A 53 7.73 -0.96 1.31
N THR A 54 8.83 -0.80 0.58
CA THR A 54 10.18 -0.90 1.11
C THR A 54 11.03 0.30 0.71
N ILE A 55 11.62 1.00 1.68
CA ILE A 55 12.69 1.94 1.42
C ILE A 55 13.99 1.16 1.48
N ILE A 56 14.50 0.79 0.31
CA ILE A 56 15.66 -0.08 0.13
C ILE A 56 16.93 0.76 0.12
N ARG A 57 17.81 0.50 1.09
CA ARG A 57 19.13 1.10 1.16
C ARG A 57 20.15 0.27 0.38
N ILE A 58 20.95 0.96 -0.46
CA ILE A 58 22.02 0.36 -1.27
C ILE A 58 23.36 0.99 -0.93
N GLY A 59 24.39 0.14 -0.87
CA GLY A 59 25.79 0.50 -0.74
C GLY A 59 26.14 1.19 0.58
N GLU A 60 27.43 1.50 0.73
CA GLU A 60 27.97 2.12 1.96
C GLU A 60 27.50 3.58 2.16
N ARG A 61 27.22 4.29 1.08
CA ARG A 61 26.71 5.68 1.12
C ARG A 61 25.25 5.77 1.57
N GLY A 62 24.54 4.65 1.61
CA GLY A 62 23.15 4.61 2.07
C GLY A 62 22.16 5.24 1.08
N ARG A 63 22.44 5.18 -0.24
CA ARG A 63 21.48 5.58 -1.28
C ARG A 63 20.22 4.73 -1.18
N ILE A 64 19.10 5.30 -1.60
CA ILE A 64 17.80 4.62 -1.63
C ILE A 64 17.35 4.36 -3.05
N VAL A 65 16.53 3.32 -3.22
CA VAL A 65 15.93 2.97 -4.51
C VAL A 65 14.54 3.56 -4.64
N LEU A 66 14.28 4.23 -5.75
CA LEU A 66 12.93 4.59 -6.18
C LEU A 66 12.67 4.02 -7.56
N VAL A 67 11.40 3.70 -7.82
CA VAL A 67 10.87 3.23 -9.10
C VAL A 67 9.98 4.31 -9.69
N LYS A 68 10.10 4.53 -11.00
CA LYS A 68 9.25 5.45 -11.74
C LYS A 68 8.08 4.69 -12.33
N ARG A 69 6.87 5.06 -11.97
CA ARG A 69 5.64 4.32 -12.30
C ARG A 69 5.30 4.33 -13.79
N ALA A 70 4.95 3.17 -14.34
CA ALA A 70 4.40 3.02 -15.69
C ALA A 70 2.86 2.98 -15.71
N ILE A 71 2.20 3.02 -14.53
CA ILE A 71 0.74 2.87 -14.39
C ILE A 71 0.11 4.01 -13.59
N GLU A 72 -1.20 4.23 -13.82
CA GLU A 72 -2.01 5.14 -13.00
C GLU A 72 -2.49 4.48 -11.69
N PRO A 73 -2.70 5.27 -10.63
CA PRO A 73 -2.44 6.71 -10.52
C PRO A 73 -0.94 7.00 -10.36
N GLY A 74 -0.50 8.14 -10.87
CA GLY A 74 0.88 8.60 -10.68
C GLY A 74 1.84 8.13 -11.77
N TYR A 75 1.38 7.92 -12.99
CA TYR A 75 2.23 7.63 -14.14
C TYR A 75 3.38 8.66 -14.27
N GLY A 76 4.59 8.15 -14.49
CA GLY A 76 5.81 8.95 -14.65
C GLY A 76 6.36 9.56 -13.34
N LYS A 77 5.77 9.26 -12.18
CA LYS A 77 6.22 9.74 -10.87
C LYS A 77 6.97 8.67 -10.10
N TRP A 78 7.78 9.11 -9.13
CA TRP A 78 8.62 8.24 -8.34
C TRP A 78 7.92 7.73 -7.08
N VAL A 79 8.20 6.47 -6.72
CA VAL A 79 7.71 5.81 -5.51
C VAL A 79 8.78 4.82 -5.03
N PHE A 80 8.78 4.44 -3.76
CA PHE A 80 9.54 3.26 -3.31
C PHE A 80 8.85 1.98 -3.82
N PRO A 81 9.58 0.86 -4.03
CA PRO A 81 9.00 -0.42 -4.42
C PRO A 81 7.91 -0.87 -3.46
N GLY A 82 6.77 -1.32 -3.98
CA GLY A 82 5.67 -1.79 -3.15
C GLY A 82 4.32 -1.84 -3.83
N GLY A 83 3.51 -2.80 -3.42
CA GLY A 83 2.19 -3.06 -3.96
C GLY A 83 1.22 -3.64 -2.95
N TYR A 84 0.17 -4.29 -3.44
CA TYR A 84 -0.87 -4.86 -2.57
C TYR A 84 -0.44 -6.21 -1.99
N VAL A 85 -0.83 -6.42 -0.73
CA VAL A 85 -0.69 -7.72 -0.06
C VAL A 85 -1.82 -8.63 -0.53
N ASP A 86 -1.48 -9.82 -1.01
CA ASP A 86 -2.44 -10.81 -1.46
C ASP A 86 -3.18 -11.46 -0.28
N ARG A 87 -4.38 -11.96 -0.56
CA ARG A 87 -5.18 -12.61 0.48
C ARG A 87 -4.49 -13.89 0.98
N GLY A 88 -4.15 -13.90 2.27
CA GLY A 88 -3.45 -15.01 2.91
C GLY A 88 -1.93 -14.92 2.83
N GLU A 89 -1.39 -13.87 2.23
CA GLU A 89 0.03 -13.58 2.20
C GLU A 89 0.48 -12.89 3.51
N GLU A 90 1.66 -13.24 4.01
CA GLU A 90 2.31 -12.51 5.10
C GLU A 90 2.81 -11.15 4.62
N ILE A 91 2.57 -10.09 5.40
CA ILE A 91 2.95 -8.70 5.04
C ILE A 91 4.46 -8.58 4.75
N THR A 92 5.29 -9.27 5.55
CA THR A 92 6.74 -9.27 5.36
C THR A 92 7.17 -9.99 4.08
N LEU A 93 6.49 -11.08 3.71
CA LEU A 93 6.75 -11.78 2.47
C LEU A 93 6.29 -10.96 1.25
N ALA A 94 5.15 -10.30 1.35
CA ALA A 94 4.70 -9.35 0.32
C ALA A 94 5.74 -8.23 0.10
N ALA A 95 6.31 -7.67 1.17
CA ALA A 95 7.35 -6.64 1.06
C ALA A 95 8.61 -7.13 0.33
N LEU A 96 9.02 -8.37 0.57
CA LEU A 96 10.16 -8.99 -0.12
C LEU A 96 9.85 -9.28 -1.59
N ARG A 97 8.64 -9.79 -1.87
CA ARG A 97 8.17 -10.07 -3.23
C ARG A 97 8.12 -8.80 -4.07
N GLU A 98 7.48 -7.74 -3.57
CA GLU A 98 7.38 -6.45 -4.26
C GLU A 98 8.75 -5.82 -4.53
N ALA A 99 9.70 -5.89 -3.59
CA ALA A 99 11.07 -5.42 -3.80
C ALA A 99 11.76 -6.19 -4.95
N ARG A 100 11.48 -7.49 -5.06
CA ARG A 100 12.03 -8.33 -6.13
C ARG A 100 11.36 -8.06 -7.47
N GLU A 101 10.03 -7.94 -7.50
CA GLU A 101 9.24 -7.73 -8.73
C GLU A 101 9.48 -6.33 -9.30
N GLU A 102 9.31 -5.27 -8.49
CA GLU A 102 9.37 -3.89 -8.97
C GLU A 102 10.78 -3.30 -9.08
N ALA A 103 11.77 -3.82 -8.33
CA ALA A 103 13.13 -3.28 -8.34
C ALA A 103 14.23 -4.30 -8.70
N GLY A 104 13.92 -5.58 -8.86
CA GLY A 104 14.88 -6.65 -9.17
C GLY A 104 15.79 -7.04 -8.00
N LEU A 105 15.48 -6.60 -6.77
CA LEU A 105 16.38 -6.69 -5.63
C LEU A 105 15.91 -7.69 -4.58
N ASP A 106 16.84 -8.52 -4.11
CA ASP A 106 16.67 -9.28 -2.88
C ASP A 106 17.07 -8.41 -1.71
N VAL A 107 16.20 -8.30 -0.72
CA VAL A 107 16.40 -7.41 0.42
C VAL A 107 16.22 -8.14 1.76
N ARG A 108 16.84 -7.60 2.79
CA ARG A 108 16.52 -7.92 4.17
C ARG A 108 15.73 -6.76 4.76
N LEU A 109 14.57 -7.05 5.33
CA LEU A 109 13.81 -6.06 6.10
C LEU A 109 14.56 -5.75 7.41
N ASP A 110 14.78 -4.48 7.68
CA ASP A 110 15.49 -4.03 8.88
C ASP A 110 14.50 -3.70 10.01
N HIS A 111 13.53 -2.84 9.75
CA HIS A 111 12.49 -2.46 10.73
C HIS A 111 11.28 -1.83 10.02
N LEU A 112 10.16 -1.79 10.74
CA LEU A 112 8.98 -1.03 10.34
C LEU A 112 9.25 0.46 10.51
N ILE A 113 9.08 1.24 9.44
CA ILE A 113 9.13 2.70 9.51
C ILE A 113 7.82 3.22 10.10
N ASN A 114 6.70 2.97 9.42
CA ASN A 114 5.39 3.42 9.88
C ASN A 114 4.24 2.77 9.09
N ILE A 115 3.02 3.05 9.55
CA ILE A 115 1.77 2.68 8.89
C ILE A 115 1.04 3.97 8.52
N TYR A 116 0.69 4.11 7.24
CA TYR A 116 0.04 5.31 6.70
C TYR A 116 -1.39 4.99 6.29
N SER A 117 -2.33 5.76 6.79
CA SER A 117 -3.74 5.72 6.39
C SER A 117 -4.32 7.12 6.35
N TYR A 118 -5.22 7.36 5.42
CA TYR A 118 -5.78 8.70 5.20
C TYR A 118 -7.30 8.64 5.10
N PRO A 119 -8.02 9.56 5.75
CA PRO A 119 -9.48 9.63 5.64
C PRO A 119 -9.95 9.67 4.19
N GLY A 120 -10.94 8.84 3.86
CA GLY A 120 -11.50 8.75 2.50
C GLY A 120 -10.63 8.03 1.47
N ARG A 121 -9.53 7.38 1.89
CA ARG A 121 -8.68 6.56 1.03
C ARG A 121 -8.77 5.10 1.44
N ALA A 122 -8.81 4.21 0.44
CA ALA A 122 -8.97 2.78 0.69
C ALA A 122 -7.70 2.10 1.24
N PRO A 123 -6.48 2.35 0.73
CA PRO A 123 -5.32 1.60 1.18
C PRO A 123 -4.81 2.06 2.55
N VAL A 124 -4.42 1.06 3.35
CA VAL A 124 -3.50 1.20 4.50
C VAL A 124 -2.14 0.77 3.99
N ILE A 125 -1.13 1.62 4.13
CA ILE A 125 0.22 1.39 3.57
C ILE A 125 1.19 1.13 4.73
N ILE A 126 1.85 -0.01 4.71
CA ILE A 126 2.84 -0.44 5.71
C ILE A 126 4.22 -0.33 5.06
N VAL A 127 5.13 0.46 5.64
CA VAL A 127 6.43 0.73 5.03
C VAL A 127 7.56 0.24 5.91
N TYR A 128 8.45 -0.58 5.33
CA TYR A 128 9.65 -1.09 5.96
C TYR A 128 10.90 -0.39 5.43
N ALA A 129 11.87 -0.19 6.31
CA ALA A 129 13.25 0.01 5.92
C ALA A 129 13.85 -1.35 5.55
N ALA A 130 14.64 -1.39 4.49
CA ALA A 130 15.29 -2.60 4.03
C ALA A 130 16.72 -2.33 3.55
N THR A 131 17.57 -3.35 3.61
CA THR A 131 18.93 -3.32 3.06
C THR A 131 19.02 -4.32 1.92
N MET A 132 19.55 -3.89 0.77
CA MET A 132 19.84 -4.77 -0.37
C MET A 132 20.82 -5.87 0.04
N ILE A 133 20.53 -7.11 -0.34
CA ILE A 133 21.39 -8.27 -0.19
C ILE A 133 22.04 -8.63 -1.53
N SER A 134 21.23 -8.72 -2.60
CA SER A 134 21.64 -9.12 -3.92
C SER A 134 20.65 -8.63 -4.99
N GLY A 135 20.95 -8.91 -6.26
CA GLY A 135 20.11 -8.52 -7.40
C GLY A 135 20.74 -7.36 -8.17
N GLU A 136 20.09 -7.01 -9.27
CA GLU A 136 20.43 -5.87 -10.11
C GLU A 136 19.16 -5.05 -10.33
N LEU A 137 19.30 -3.71 -10.36
CA LEU A 137 18.15 -2.83 -10.59
C LEU A 137 17.48 -3.17 -11.92
N ALA A 138 16.23 -3.57 -11.83
CA ALA A 138 15.38 -3.86 -12.97
C ALA A 138 13.95 -3.46 -12.61
N VAL A 139 13.12 -3.21 -13.60
CA VAL A 139 11.69 -2.93 -13.44
C VAL A 139 10.89 -4.01 -14.17
N ASP A 140 9.69 -4.25 -13.68
CA ASP A 140 8.67 -5.02 -14.37
C ASP A 140 7.81 -4.14 -15.31
N ASP A 141 6.66 -4.65 -15.73
CA ASP A 141 5.73 -3.94 -16.62
C ASP A 141 5.05 -2.72 -15.96
N GLU A 142 5.11 -2.60 -14.62
CA GLU A 142 4.56 -1.48 -13.86
C GLU A 142 5.56 -0.34 -13.63
N GLY A 143 6.85 -0.55 -13.99
CA GLY A 143 7.95 0.40 -13.85
C GLY A 143 8.51 0.91 -15.16
N LEU A 144 8.76 2.22 -15.26
CA LEU A 144 9.50 2.85 -16.37
C LEU A 144 11.02 2.81 -16.14
N GLU A 145 11.43 2.96 -14.87
CA GLU A 145 12.83 3.11 -14.47
C GLU A 145 12.97 2.80 -12.98
N ALA A 146 14.03 2.07 -12.58
CA ALA A 146 14.46 2.00 -11.18
C ALA A 146 15.81 2.71 -11.06
N ARG A 147 15.96 3.57 -10.04
CA ARG A 147 17.17 4.35 -9.84
C ARG A 147 17.52 4.54 -8.38
N GLU A 148 18.83 4.63 -8.12
CA GLU A 148 19.37 4.99 -6.81
C GLU A 148 19.44 6.52 -6.67
N PHE A 149 19.08 7.02 -5.48
CA PHE A 149 19.15 8.43 -5.13
C PHE A 149 19.97 8.62 -3.86
N ASP A 150 20.84 9.59 -3.84
CA ASP A 150 21.36 10.13 -2.59
C ASP A 150 20.21 10.84 -1.84
N LEU A 151 20.24 10.87 -0.51
CA LEU A 151 19.10 11.36 0.29
C LEU A 151 18.80 12.85 0.06
N ASP A 152 19.78 13.62 -0.38
CA ASP A 152 19.66 15.05 -0.75
C ASP A 152 19.19 15.26 -2.21
N GLU A 153 19.21 14.21 -3.04
CA GLU A 153 18.78 14.24 -4.43
C GLU A 153 17.37 13.66 -4.66
N ILE A 154 16.64 13.34 -3.60
CA ILE A 154 15.27 12.80 -3.72
C ILE A 154 14.39 13.80 -4.47
N PRO A 155 13.65 13.35 -5.52
CA PRO A 155 12.82 14.21 -6.36
C PRO A 155 11.48 14.53 -5.65
N TRP A 156 11.52 15.34 -4.58
CA TRP A 156 10.39 15.60 -3.69
C TRP A 156 9.12 16.09 -4.38
N ASP A 157 9.24 16.88 -5.45
CA ASP A 157 8.09 17.42 -6.18
C ASP A 157 7.53 16.42 -7.20
N ASP A 158 8.26 15.35 -7.47
CA ASP A 158 7.91 14.33 -8.45
C ASP A 158 7.57 12.97 -7.81
N LEU A 159 7.31 12.96 -6.51
CA LEU A 159 6.84 11.78 -5.79
C LEU A 159 5.36 11.52 -6.06
N ALA A 160 5.01 10.23 -6.29
CA ALA A 160 3.66 9.81 -6.71
C ALA A 160 2.60 10.07 -5.63
N PHE A 161 2.91 9.77 -4.37
CA PHE A 161 1.92 9.73 -3.30
C PHE A 161 2.34 10.49 -2.06
N ARG A 162 1.34 10.93 -1.29
CA ARG A 162 1.56 11.52 0.03
C ARG A 162 2.29 10.56 0.96
N SER A 163 1.89 9.27 0.97
CA SER A 163 2.54 8.23 1.77
C SER A 163 4.01 8.05 1.42
N THR A 164 4.38 8.12 0.14
CA THR A 164 5.78 8.07 -0.30
C THR A 164 6.59 9.21 0.31
N ARG A 165 6.07 10.42 0.23
CA ARG A 165 6.72 11.61 0.79
C ARG A 165 6.89 11.54 2.31
N GLU A 166 5.83 11.11 3.02
CA GLU A 166 5.87 11.01 4.48
C GLU A 166 6.79 9.89 4.93
N ALA A 167 6.77 8.72 4.28
CA ALA A 167 7.65 7.61 4.63
C ALA A 167 9.14 7.92 4.40
N LEU A 168 9.47 8.59 3.30
CA LEU A 168 10.84 9.03 3.05
C LEU A 168 11.33 10.04 4.10
N ARG A 169 10.47 10.95 4.55
CA ARG A 169 10.80 11.88 5.64
C ARG A 169 11.01 11.15 6.97
N ASP A 170 10.08 10.25 7.32
CA ASP A 170 10.19 9.45 8.54
C ASP A 170 11.47 8.59 8.55
N TYR A 171 11.84 8.02 7.39
CA TYR A 171 13.10 7.29 7.23
C TYR A 171 14.34 8.18 7.44
N ILE A 172 14.39 9.35 6.81
CA ILE A 172 15.51 10.31 6.93
C ILE A 172 15.63 10.84 8.36
N ASP A 173 14.49 11.15 8.99
CA ASP A 173 14.44 11.62 10.38
C ASP A 173 14.79 10.53 11.41
N GLY A 174 15.02 9.30 10.98
CA GLY A 174 15.34 8.16 11.85
C GLY A 174 14.17 7.75 12.76
N LYS A 175 12.93 8.06 12.35
CA LYS A 175 11.74 7.66 13.10
C LYS A 175 11.55 6.14 12.97
N VAL A 176 11.77 5.44 14.06
CA VAL A 176 11.42 4.03 14.22
C VAL A 176 10.15 3.96 15.05
N THR A 177 9.08 3.44 14.49
CA THR A 177 7.87 3.18 15.28
C THR A 177 8.20 2.03 16.25
N ALA A 178 8.34 2.37 17.55
CA ALA A 178 8.49 1.33 18.56
C ALA A 178 7.24 0.43 18.54
N PRO A 179 7.39 -0.90 18.67
CA PRO A 179 6.25 -1.78 18.78
C PRO A 179 5.37 -1.32 19.94
N ALA A 180 4.06 -1.19 19.70
CA ALA A 180 3.11 -0.91 20.76
C ALA A 180 3.24 -2.00 21.82
N LYS A 181 3.43 -1.57 23.09
CA LYS A 181 3.52 -2.48 24.24
C LYS A 181 2.18 -3.12 24.53
#